data_348d1836425ad7ff9abd7c2c1073c117
#
_entry.id   348d1836425ad7ff9abd7c2c1073c117
#
_cell.length_a   1.000
_cell.length_b   1.000
_cell.length_c   1.000
_cell.angle_alpha   90.00
_cell.angle_beta   90.00
_cell.angle_gamma   90.00
#
_symmetry.space_group_name_H-M   'P 1'
#
loop_
_entity.id
_entity.type
_entity.pdbx_description
1 polymer ?
#
loop_
_entity_poly.entity_id
_entity_poly.type
_entity_poly.pdbx_seq_one_letter_code
_entity_poly.pdbx_strand_id
1 'polypeptide(L)'
;TPRSSSAASDVYKRQIGYTRNGTCLNINADTAAAFIAETLKAERLLLLTDVEGVLNNNKKLIPELDRKKAFEYIKKGTIKSGMIPKIRACFNTLRNGAKGVALIDGRKQNAVLMELLTKQGAGTLIKK
;
A
#
# COMPACT_ATOMS: atom_id res chain seq x y z
N THR A 1 -30.67 2.51 15.12
CA THR A 1 -30.41 3.62 14.18
C THR A 1 -29.74 3.08 12.94
N PRO A 2 -30.29 3.29 11.74
CA PRO A 2 -29.65 2.84 10.53
C PRO A 2 -28.31 3.57 10.42
N ARG A 3 -27.22 2.82 10.35
CA ARG A 3 -25.92 3.37 9.97
C ARG A 3 -26.10 4.04 8.62
N SER A 4 -25.65 5.29 8.55
CA SER A 4 -25.83 6.13 7.37
C SER A 4 -25.45 5.37 6.10
N SER A 5 -26.29 5.50 5.09
CA SER A 5 -26.11 4.92 3.76
C SER A 5 -24.74 5.22 3.12
N SER A 6 -24.04 6.26 3.61
CA SER A 6 -22.68 6.61 3.17
C SER A 6 -21.63 5.55 3.55
N ALA A 7 -21.69 4.98 4.76
CA ALA A 7 -20.74 3.95 5.17
C ALA A 7 -20.91 2.63 4.39
N ALA A 8 -22.15 2.23 4.11
CA ALA A 8 -22.44 1.07 3.26
C ALA A 8 -22.05 1.32 1.79
N SER A 9 -22.25 2.54 1.30
CA SER A 9 -21.84 2.95 -0.05
C SER A 9 -20.32 2.93 -0.22
N ASP A 10 -19.55 3.31 0.81
CA ASP A 10 -18.09 3.28 0.77
C ASP A 10 -17.54 1.85 0.78
N VAL A 11 -18.19 0.92 1.47
CA VAL A 11 -17.74 -0.47 1.53
C VAL A 11 -17.83 -1.15 0.17
N TYR A 12 -18.92 -0.96 -0.59
CA TYR A 12 -19.03 -1.64 -1.87
C TYR A 12 -18.33 -0.89 -3.03
N LYS A 13 -18.13 0.41 -2.95
CA LYS A 13 -17.33 1.17 -3.93
C LYS A 13 -15.87 0.76 -3.97
N ARG A 14 -15.36 0.17 -2.90
CA ARG A 14 -13.98 -0.30 -2.81
C ARG A 14 -13.78 -1.74 -3.27
N GLN A 15 -14.83 -2.45 -3.67
CA GLN A 15 -14.80 -3.90 -3.83
C GLN A 15 -15.42 -4.40 -5.13
N ILE A 16 -15.57 -3.54 -6.14
CA ILE A 16 -16.33 -3.90 -7.33
C ILE A 16 -15.43 -4.61 -8.33
N GLY A 17 -15.60 -5.91 -8.43
CA GLY A 17 -15.18 -6.70 -9.59
C GLY A 17 -16.38 -7.41 -10.18
N TYR A 18 -16.39 -7.56 -11.48
CA TYR A 18 -17.42 -8.33 -12.20
C TYR A 18 -16.77 -9.43 -13.00
N THR A 19 -17.39 -10.60 -12.97
CA THR A 19 -17.08 -11.65 -13.94
C THR A 19 -17.65 -11.28 -15.31
N ARG A 20 -17.21 -11.95 -16.37
CA ARG A 20 -17.79 -11.77 -17.70
C ARG A 20 -19.29 -12.03 -17.72
N ASN A 21 -19.81 -12.84 -16.82
CA ASN A 21 -21.23 -13.16 -16.67
C ASN A 21 -22.01 -12.16 -15.81
N GLY A 22 -21.40 -11.03 -15.42
CA GLY A 22 -22.06 -9.99 -14.64
C GLY A 22 -22.15 -10.28 -13.12
N THR A 23 -21.54 -11.37 -12.62
CA THR A 23 -21.53 -11.67 -11.19
C THR A 23 -20.61 -10.68 -10.46
N CYS A 24 -21.13 -10.02 -9.44
CA CYS A 24 -20.37 -9.12 -8.60
C CYS A 24 -19.42 -9.89 -7.68
N LEU A 25 -18.16 -9.50 -7.65
CA LEU A 25 -17.11 -10.09 -6.82
C LEU A 25 -16.58 -9.09 -5.82
N ASN A 26 -16.30 -9.57 -4.62
CA ASN A 26 -15.56 -8.83 -3.62
C ASN A 26 -14.05 -8.94 -3.93
N ILE A 27 -13.42 -7.82 -4.27
CA ILE A 27 -11.98 -7.76 -4.56
C ILE A 27 -11.29 -6.94 -3.49
N ASN A 28 -10.15 -7.43 -2.98
CA ASN A 28 -9.30 -6.66 -2.09
C ASN A 28 -8.79 -5.40 -2.79
N ALA A 29 -8.97 -4.23 -2.16
CA ALA A 29 -8.65 -2.93 -2.74
C ALA A 29 -7.16 -2.79 -3.07
N ASP A 30 -6.26 -3.28 -2.21
CA ASP A 30 -4.82 -3.23 -2.44
C ASP A 30 -4.43 -4.08 -3.66
N THR A 31 -5.07 -5.25 -3.82
CA THR A 31 -4.87 -6.13 -4.97
C THR A 31 -5.34 -5.46 -6.27
N ALA A 32 -6.50 -4.83 -6.25
CA ALA A 32 -7.02 -4.10 -7.41
C ALA A 32 -6.11 -2.92 -7.79
N ALA A 33 -5.68 -2.13 -6.81
CA ALA A 33 -4.77 -1.01 -7.02
C ALA A 33 -3.41 -1.48 -7.57
N ALA A 34 -2.88 -2.58 -7.03
CA ALA A 34 -1.64 -3.18 -7.52
C ALA A 34 -1.76 -3.59 -8.99
N PHE A 35 -2.83 -4.28 -9.36
CA PHE A 35 -3.07 -4.71 -10.74
C PHE A 35 -3.18 -3.53 -11.71
N ILE A 36 -3.87 -2.45 -11.32
CA ILE A 36 -3.96 -1.24 -12.11
C ILE A 36 -2.58 -0.60 -12.29
N ALA A 37 -1.82 -0.47 -11.20
CA ALA A 37 -0.48 0.10 -11.24
C ALA A 37 0.50 -0.72 -12.12
N GLU A 38 0.41 -2.05 -12.07
CA GLU A 38 1.17 -2.97 -12.90
C GLU A 38 0.83 -2.79 -14.39
N THR A 39 -0.47 -2.76 -14.71
CA THR A 39 -0.97 -2.63 -16.08
C THR A 39 -0.57 -1.31 -16.72
N LEU A 40 -0.65 -0.21 -15.94
CA LEU A 40 -0.26 1.12 -16.38
C LEU A 40 1.24 1.37 -16.33
N LYS A 41 2.04 0.43 -15.79
CA LYS A 41 3.48 0.61 -15.50
C LYS A 41 3.72 1.90 -14.72
N ALA A 42 2.90 2.11 -13.68
CA ALA A 42 2.88 3.34 -12.92
C ALA A 42 4.27 3.66 -12.34
N GLU A 43 4.62 4.94 -12.37
CA GLU A 43 5.84 5.45 -11.74
C GLU A 43 5.83 5.18 -10.23
N ARG A 44 4.67 5.39 -9.60
CA ARG A 44 4.50 5.19 -8.17
C ARG A 44 3.07 4.80 -7.83
N LEU A 45 2.92 3.77 -7.02
CA LEU A 45 1.66 3.41 -6.36
C LEU A 45 1.72 3.92 -4.91
N LEU A 46 0.74 4.70 -4.51
CA LEU A 46 0.60 5.18 -3.13
C LEU A 46 -0.46 4.34 -2.42
N LEU A 47 -0.05 3.61 -1.38
CA LEU A 47 -0.95 2.86 -0.51
C LEU A 47 -1.14 3.64 0.79
N LEU A 48 -2.32 4.21 0.96
CA LEU A 48 -2.70 4.90 2.18
C LEU A 48 -3.12 3.86 3.22
N THR A 49 -2.44 3.89 4.36
CA THR A 49 -2.63 2.94 5.46
C THR A 49 -2.95 3.66 6.76
N ASP A 50 -3.27 2.91 7.78
CA ASP A 50 -3.45 3.38 9.15
C ASP A 50 -2.16 3.35 9.99
N VAL A 51 -1.01 3.14 9.33
CA VAL A 51 0.31 3.14 9.94
C VAL A 51 1.25 4.10 9.21
N GLU A 52 2.23 4.62 9.92
CA GLU A 52 3.17 5.62 9.36
C GLU A 52 4.03 5.10 8.20
N GLY A 53 4.12 3.80 8.04
CA GLY A 53 4.98 3.08 7.12
C GLY A 53 5.67 1.92 7.81
N VAL A 54 6.84 1.51 7.34
CA VAL A 54 7.64 0.46 7.97
C VAL A 54 8.53 1.08 9.04
N LEU A 55 8.37 0.60 10.27
CA LEU A 55 9.15 1.09 11.41
C LEU A 55 10.28 0.13 11.75
N ASN A 56 11.41 0.67 12.22
CA ASN A 56 12.49 -0.14 12.80
C ASN A 56 12.20 -0.49 14.28
N ASN A 57 13.12 -1.25 14.91
CA ASN A 57 12.99 -1.66 16.32
C ASN A 57 12.87 -0.47 17.29
N ASN A 58 13.44 0.69 16.94
CA ASN A 58 13.38 1.92 17.72
C ASN A 58 12.14 2.77 17.38
N LYS A 59 11.14 2.18 16.71
CA LYS A 59 9.91 2.85 16.25
C LYS A 59 10.18 4.07 15.33
N LYS A 60 11.32 4.13 14.70
CA LYS A 60 11.62 5.15 13.69
C LYS A 60 11.22 4.66 12.31
N LEU A 61 10.65 5.56 11.52
CA LEU A 61 10.25 5.29 10.14
C LEU A 61 11.47 4.95 9.29
N ILE A 62 11.34 3.90 8.48
CA ILE A 62 12.31 3.52 7.46
C ILE A 62 11.88 4.21 6.16
N PRO A 63 12.61 5.24 5.68
CA PRO A 63 12.15 6.02 4.53
C PRO A 63 12.22 5.24 3.22
N GLU A 64 13.19 4.35 3.08
CA GLU A 64 13.37 3.52 1.88
C GLU A 64 13.64 2.07 2.23
N LEU A 65 13.00 1.17 1.50
CA LEU A 65 13.11 -0.25 1.70
C LEU A 65 13.31 -0.97 0.36
N ASP A 66 14.47 -1.56 0.18
CA ASP A 66 14.75 -2.49 -0.91
C ASP A 66 14.51 -3.94 -0.49
N ARG A 67 14.53 -4.86 -1.46
CA ARG A 67 14.24 -6.27 -1.21
C ARG A 67 15.22 -6.92 -0.24
N LYS A 68 16.49 -6.55 -0.26
CA LYS A 68 17.52 -7.12 0.62
C LYS A 68 17.29 -6.69 2.06
N LYS A 69 17.12 -5.38 2.29
CA LYS A 69 16.80 -4.82 3.61
C LYS A 69 15.48 -5.35 4.16
N ALA A 70 14.45 -5.46 3.32
CA ALA A 70 13.17 -6.04 3.73
C ALA A 70 13.33 -7.46 4.25
N PHE A 71 14.07 -8.30 3.52
CA PHE A 71 14.33 -9.68 3.93
C PHE A 71 15.10 -9.75 5.26
N GLU A 72 16.13 -8.92 5.42
CA GLU A 72 16.89 -8.83 6.67
C GLU A 72 16.03 -8.39 7.85
N TYR A 73 15.20 -7.37 7.67
CA TYR A 73 14.31 -6.86 8.72
C TYR A 73 13.21 -7.85 9.08
N ILE A 74 12.70 -8.61 8.11
CA ILE A 74 11.76 -9.70 8.39
C ILE A 74 12.46 -10.81 9.18
N LYS A 75 13.67 -11.22 8.77
CA LYS A 75 14.44 -12.27 9.45
C LYS A 75 14.84 -11.87 10.88
N LYS A 76 15.17 -10.59 11.10
CA LYS A 76 15.49 -10.04 12.42
C LYS A 76 14.25 -9.77 13.28
N GLY A 77 13.04 -9.99 12.77
CA GLY A 77 11.79 -9.71 13.49
C GLY A 77 11.51 -8.20 13.68
N THR A 78 12.24 -7.34 12.97
CA THR A 78 12.04 -5.88 13.01
C THR A 78 10.71 -5.48 12.42
N ILE A 79 10.31 -6.15 11.35
CA ILE A 79 9.01 -5.92 10.68
C ILE A 79 7.96 -6.80 11.34
N LYS A 80 6.90 -6.17 11.85
CA LYS A 80 5.78 -6.88 12.48
C LYS A 80 5.11 -7.84 11.49
N SER A 81 4.64 -8.99 11.99
CA SER A 81 4.03 -10.06 11.19
C SER A 81 2.88 -9.58 10.31
N GLY A 82 2.02 -8.68 10.80
CA GLY A 82 0.92 -8.10 10.02
C GLY A 82 1.34 -7.22 8.85
N MET A 83 2.56 -6.67 8.86
CA MET A 83 3.09 -5.85 7.76
C MET A 83 3.74 -6.70 6.65
N ILE A 84 4.15 -7.91 6.96
CA ILE A 84 4.85 -8.80 6.02
C ILE A 84 4.03 -9.04 4.74
N PRO A 85 2.72 -9.39 4.80
CA PRO A 85 1.92 -9.57 3.60
C PRO A 85 1.84 -8.32 2.72
N LYS A 86 1.71 -7.13 3.33
CA LYS A 86 1.69 -5.84 2.61
C LYS A 86 3.00 -5.60 1.87
N ILE A 87 4.13 -5.80 2.54
CA ILE A 87 5.46 -5.64 1.94
C ILE A 87 5.67 -6.63 0.78
N ARG A 88 5.25 -7.88 0.94
CA ARG A 88 5.32 -8.87 -0.13
C ARG A 88 4.47 -8.48 -1.34
N ALA A 89 3.25 -7.99 -1.12
CA ALA A 89 2.39 -7.47 -2.17
C ALA A 89 3.06 -6.30 -2.92
N CYS A 90 3.68 -5.36 -2.20
CA CYS A 90 4.43 -4.26 -2.81
C CYS A 90 5.57 -4.76 -3.71
N PHE A 91 6.37 -5.74 -3.26
CA PHE A 91 7.43 -6.32 -4.09
C PHE A 91 6.90 -7.07 -5.32
N ASN A 92 5.75 -7.73 -5.22
CA ASN A 92 5.11 -8.35 -6.37
C ASN A 92 4.69 -7.30 -7.40
N THR A 93 4.07 -6.20 -6.95
CA THR A 93 3.69 -5.07 -7.80
C THR A 93 4.89 -4.46 -8.53
N LEU A 94 6.01 -4.31 -7.83
CA LEU A 94 7.26 -3.83 -8.42
C LEU A 94 7.82 -4.82 -9.46
N ARG A 95 7.73 -6.12 -9.18
CA ARG A 95 8.21 -7.16 -10.12
C ARG A 95 7.41 -7.14 -11.41
N ASN A 96 6.12 -6.88 -11.33
CA ASN A 96 5.18 -6.94 -12.45
C ASN A 96 5.13 -5.64 -13.28
N GLY A 97 5.79 -4.55 -12.86
CA GLY A 97 5.93 -3.41 -13.75
C GLY A 97 5.86 -2.02 -13.11
N ALA A 98 5.32 -1.88 -11.92
CA ALA A 98 5.39 -0.60 -11.21
C ALA A 98 6.83 -0.25 -10.84
N LYS A 99 7.19 1.06 -10.84
CA LYS A 99 8.56 1.49 -10.54
C LYS A 99 8.82 1.73 -9.06
N GLY A 100 7.79 2.11 -8.31
CA GLY A 100 7.85 2.33 -6.87
C GLY A 100 6.50 2.12 -6.20
N VAL A 101 6.51 1.71 -4.94
CA VAL A 101 5.31 1.64 -4.09
C VAL A 101 5.62 2.35 -2.78
N ALA A 102 4.81 3.34 -2.41
CA ALA A 102 4.95 4.05 -1.16
C ALA A 102 3.83 3.68 -0.19
N LEU A 103 4.20 3.27 1.02
CA LEU A 103 3.29 3.07 2.14
C LEU A 103 3.26 4.34 2.97
N ILE A 104 2.12 5.03 3.02
CA ILE A 104 1.97 6.31 3.72
C ILE A 104 0.79 6.27 4.70
N ASP A 105 0.88 7.07 5.76
CA ASP A 105 -0.20 7.22 6.73
C ASP A 105 -1.31 8.11 6.16
N GLY A 106 -2.42 7.49 5.79
CA GLY A 106 -3.59 8.19 5.24
C GLY A 106 -4.30 9.12 6.23
N ARG A 107 -3.95 9.07 7.53
CA ARG A 107 -4.51 9.95 8.57
C ARG A 107 -3.74 11.26 8.68
N LYS A 108 -2.49 11.32 8.19
CA LYS A 108 -1.69 12.54 8.20
C LYS A 108 -2.20 13.52 7.15
N GLN A 109 -2.43 14.75 7.56
CA GLN A 109 -2.81 15.83 6.66
C GLN A 109 -1.73 16.03 5.59
N ASN A 110 -2.14 16.19 4.35
CA ASN A 110 -1.27 16.43 3.20
C ASN A 110 -0.20 15.32 2.94
N ALA A 111 -0.39 14.10 3.48
CA ALA A 111 0.59 13.02 3.34
C ALA A 111 0.93 12.71 1.87
N VAL A 112 -0.07 12.71 0.99
CA VAL A 112 0.13 12.48 -0.46
C VAL A 112 0.99 13.58 -1.09
N LEU A 113 0.71 14.85 -0.77
CA LEU A 113 1.50 15.98 -1.27
C LEU A 113 2.93 15.93 -0.74
N MET A 114 3.10 15.61 0.54
CA MET A 114 4.43 15.47 1.13
C MET A 114 5.22 14.34 0.47
N GLU A 115 4.59 13.20 0.20
CA GLU A 115 5.24 12.07 -0.48
C GLU A 115 5.68 12.42 -1.90
N LEU A 116 4.87 13.16 -2.64
CA LEU A 116 5.13 13.47 -4.05
C LEU A 116 6.06 14.68 -4.25
N LEU A 117 5.97 15.67 -3.37
CA LEU A 117 6.62 16.98 -3.57
C LEU A 117 7.84 17.22 -2.69
N THR A 118 8.11 16.38 -1.70
CA THR A 118 9.27 16.53 -0.83
C THR A 118 10.30 15.42 -1.02
N LYS A 119 11.57 15.73 -0.80
CA LYS A 119 12.67 14.76 -0.87
C LYS A 119 12.60 13.71 0.25
N GLN A 120 12.03 14.06 1.40
CA GLN A 120 11.94 13.16 2.55
C GLN A 120 10.77 12.18 2.46
N GLY A 121 9.74 12.52 1.66
CA GLY A 121 8.50 11.76 1.60
C GLY A 121 7.68 11.81 2.89
N ALA A 122 6.61 11.03 2.95
CA ALA A 122 5.70 10.96 4.09
C ALA A 122 5.60 9.54 4.70
N GLY A 123 6.27 8.56 4.12
CA GLY A 123 6.16 7.17 4.50
C GLY A 123 7.38 6.34 4.14
N THR A 124 7.16 5.09 3.76
CA THR A 124 8.21 4.16 3.31
C THR A 124 8.09 3.92 1.82
N LEU A 125 9.09 4.34 1.06
CA LEU A 125 9.22 4.02 -0.36
C LEU A 125 9.85 2.64 -0.53
N ILE A 126 9.11 1.73 -1.17
CA ILE A 126 9.58 0.40 -1.54
C ILE A 126 9.98 0.43 -3.01
N LYS A 127 11.21 0.04 -3.29
CA LYS A 127 11.79 0.03 -4.64
C LYS A 127 12.54 -1.28 -4.93
N LYS A 128 12.84 -1.53 -6.20
CA LYS A 128 13.60 -2.72 -6.63
C LYS A 128 14.98 -2.79 -5.99
#